data_7f1e81f47238449602d84c52adff7dad
#
_entry.id   7f1e81f47238449602d84c52adff7dad
#
_cell.length_a   1.000
_cell.length_b   1.000
_cell.length_c   1.000
_cell.angle_alpha   90.00
_cell.angle_beta   90.00
_cell.angle_gamma   90.00
#
_symmetry.space_group_name_H-M   'P 1'
#
loop_
_entity.id
_entity.type
_entity.pdbx_description
1 polymer ?
#
loop_
_entity_poly.entity_id
_entity_poly.type
_entity_poly.pdbx_seq_one_letter_code
_entity_poly.pdbx_strand_id
1 'polypeptide(L)'
;MNSMGSNVQNVAVIFYFSCILALIMPANAAGLSECPGIFDPNSWHNCIGVYEHEDAFHYYGEFQYGRYHGHGTSSNIAGDKYIGQWKKGQMDGDGTMWFWHGEVWEGSWRNGSWVDGTKYNKDEVPADIRLLFEK
;
A
#
# COMPACT_ATOMS: atom_id res chain seq x y z
N MET A 1 0.33 -30.08 53.79
CA MET A 1 1.11 -30.71 52.72
C MET A 1 0.59 -30.18 51.39
N ASN A 2 1.34 -29.31 50.85
CA ASN A 2 1.49 -28.77 49.52
C ASN A 2 0.36 -28.97 48.48
N SER A 3 -0.39 -27.91 48.29
CA SER A 3 -1.18 -27.66 47.10
C SER A 3 -0.26 -27.03 46.02
N MET A 4 -0.06 -27.70 44.91
CA MET A 4 0.52 -27.10 43.73
C MET A 4 -0.59 -26.43 42.94
N GLY A 5 -0.57 -25.09 42.93
CA GLY A 5 -1.38 -24.27 42.05
C GLY A 5 -0.84 -24.33 40.61
N SER A 6 -1.66 -24.84 39.72
CA SER A 6 -1.38 -24.77 38.29
C SER A 6 -1.65 -23.35 37.77
N ASN A 7 -0.59 -22.63 37.50
CA ASN A 7 -0.62 -21.37 36.77
C ASN A 7 -1.01 -21.64 35.31
N VAL A 8 -2.25 -21.39 34.98
CA VAL A 8 -2.68 -21.29 33.59
C VAL A 8 -2.23 -19.93 33.10
N GLN A 9 -1.06 -19.89 32.47
CA GLN A 9 -0.62 -18.73 31.74
C GLN A 9 -1.52 -18.56 30.53
N ASN A 10 -2.36 -17.53 30.58
CA ASN A 10 -3.03 -16.99 29.40
C ASN A 10 -1.97 -16.58 28.38
N VAL A 11 -1.73 -17.44 27.42
CA VAL A 11 -1.01 -17.06 26.21
C VAL A 11 -1.95 -16.16 25.41
N ALA A 12 -1.83 -14.86 25.63
CA ALA A 12 -2.37 -13.89 24.72
C ALA A 12 -1.64 -14.10 23.38
N VAL A 13 -2.34 -14.73 22.45
CA VAL A 13 -1.93 -14.74 21.05
C VAL A 13 -2.11 -13.31 20.56
N ILE A 14 -1.07 -12.53 20.78
CA ILE A 14 -0.97 -11.22 20.15
C ILE A 14 -0.77 -11.51 18.67
N PHE A 15 -1.82 -11.29 17.92
CA PHE A 15 -1.71 -11.17 16.47
C PHE A 15 -0.80 -10.01 16.16
N TYR A 16 0.47 -10.30 15.97
CA TYR A 16 1.41 -9.44 15.28
C TYR A 16 1.03 -9.39 13.79
N PHE A 17 -0.14 -8.83 13.53
CA PHE A 17 -0.41 -8.23 12.24
C PHE A 17 0.21 -6.82 12.28
N SER A 18 1.41 -6.91 12.13
CA SER A 18 2.36 -6.09 12.17
C SER A 18 2.70 -5.10 11.18
N CYS A 19 2.78 -4.11 11.50
CA CYS A 19 3.69 -2.97 11.54
C CYS A 19 4.98 -3.03 10.66
N ILE A 20 5.00 -3.86 9.61
CA ILE A 20 6.13 -3.90 8.67
C ILE A 20 5.82 -3.09 7.40
N LEU A 21 4.57 -2.68 7.17
CA LEU A 21 4.21 -1.80 6.05
C LEU A 21 4.58 -0.33 6.28
N ALA A 22 4.96 0.04 7.51
CA ALA A 22 5.26 1.42 7.87
C ALA A 22 6.63 1.93 7.41
N LEU A 23 7.48 1.09 6.81
CA LEU A 23 8.87 1.45 6.47
C LEU A 23 9.11 1.87 5.02
N ILE A 24 8.05 1.93 4.20
CA ILE A 24 8.17 2.42 2.81
C ILE A 24 7.22 3.60 2.60
N MET A 25 7.11 4.48 3.57
CA MET A 25 6.49 5.77 3.32
C MET A 25 7.51 6.68 2.67
N PRO A 26 7.24 7.21 1.48
CA PRO A 26 8.04 8.32 0.98
C PRO A 26 7.95 9.47 2.00
N ALA A 27 9.03 10.20 2.15
CA ALA A 27 9.24 11.24 3.17
C ALA A 27 8.16 12.34 3.26
N ASN A 28 7.19 12.36 2.35
CA ASN A 28 6.10 13.33 2.32
C ASN A 28 4.84 12.90 3.09
N ALA A 29 4.75 11.66 3.54
CA ALA A 29 3.67 11.19 4.42
C ALA A 29 3.90 11.54 5.91
N ALA A 30 5.07 12.09 6.24
CA ALA A 30 5.40 12.52 7.60
C ALA A 30 4.59 13.76 7.99
N GLY A 31 3.43 13.55 8.57
CA GLY A 31 2.57 14.62 9.08
C GLY A 31 1.06 14.41 8.89
N LEU A 32 0.65 13.45 8.09
CA LEU A 32 -0.76 13.09 7.98
C LEU A 32 -1.17 12.12 9.11
N SER A 33 -2.34 12.36 9.69
CA SER A 33 -2.94 11.44 10.66
C SER A 33 -3.55 10.22 9.96
N GLU A 34 -3.76 9.15 10.70
CA GLU A 34 -4.56 8.03 10.22
C GLU A 34 -6.00 8.48 9.92
N CYS A 35 -6.61 7.89 8.90
CA CYS A 35 -8.00 8.13 8.57
C CYS A 35 -8.92 7.56 9.66
N PRO A 36 -10.02 8.24 10.02
CA PRO A 36 -10.88 7.80 11.10
C PRO A 36 -11.71 6.58 10.73
N GLY A 37 -11.65 5.53 11.57
CA GLY A 37 -12.51 4.35 11.47
C GLY A 37 -12.40 3.58 10.14
N ILE A 38 -13.53 3.03 9.70
CA ILE A 38 -13.65 2.39 8.38
C ILE A 38 -13.79 3.44 7.27
N PHE A 39 -13.50 3.04 6.03
CA PHE A 39 -13.57 3.95 4.89
C PHE A 39 -14.93 4.64 4.78
N ASP A 40 -14.89 5.98 4.77
CA ASP A 40 -16.04 6.83 4.49
C ASP A 40 -15.58 8.00 3.60
N PRO A 41 -16.11 8.10 2.37
CA PRO A 41 -15.69 9.13 1.41
C PRO A 41 -16.00 10.57 1.87
N ASN A 42 -16.88 10.75 2.85
CA ASN A 42 -17.22 12.08 3.37
C ASN A 42 -16.30 12.52 4.52
N SER A 43 -15.67 11.57 5.22
CA SER A 43 -14.83 11.85 6.38
C SER A 43 -13.32 11.68 6.10
N TRP A 44 -12.93 10.87 5.13
CA TRP A 44 -11.52 10.65 4.83
C TRP A 44 -10.95 11.80 3.97
N HIS A 45 -10.28 12.71 4.66
CA HIS A 45 -9.68 13.89 4.04
C HIS A 45 -8.36 14.25 4.71
N ASN A 46 -7.31 14.43 3.91
CA ASN A 46 -5.94 14.71 4.38
C ASN A 46 -5.47 13.73 5.44
N CYS A 47 -5.60 12.45 5.18
CA CYS A 47 -5.24 11.36 6.09
C CYS A 47 -4.62 10.19 5.33
N ILE A 48 -4.04 9.24 6.07
CA ILE A 48 -3.50 8.00 5.54
C ILE A 48 -4.37 6.85 5.99
N GLY A 49 -4.73 5.95 5.06
CA GLY A 49 -5.59 4.82 5.39
C GLY A 49 -5.40 3.62 4.48
N VAL A 50 -6.07 2.54 4.87
CA VAL A 50 -6.18 1.30 4.10
C VAL A 50 -7.59 1.20 3.57
N TYR A 51 -7.73 0.97 2.28
CA TYR A 51 -9.00 0.66 1.64
C TYR A 51 -8.94 -0.72 1.01
N GLU A 52 -9.91 -1.54 1.36
CA GLU A 52 -10.07 -2.89 0.82
C GLU A 52 -11.45 -2.99 0.15
N HIS A 53 -11.45 -3.33 -1.13
CA HIS A 53 -12.68 -3.56 -1.88
C HIS A 53 -12.99 -5.06 -1.94
N GLU A 54 -14.26 -5.41 -2.05
CA GLU A 54 -14.73 -6.80 -2.14
C GLU A 54 -14.12 -7.58 -3.32
N ASP A 55 -13.73 -6.88 -4.39
CA ASP A 55 -13.05 -7.46 -5.57
C ASP A 55 -11.53 -7.67 -5.37
N ALA A 56 -11.07 -7.75 -4.10
CA ALA A 56 -9.64 -7.89 -3.75
C ALA A 56 -8.73 -6.78 -4.32
N PHE A 57 -9.28 -5.58 -4.50
CA PHE A 57 -8.48 -4.39 -4.70
C PHE A 57 -8.10 -3.79 -3.35
N HIS A 58 -6.83 -3.57 -3.14
CA HIS A 58 -6.29 -2.98 -1.93
C HIS A 58 -5.58 -1.67 -2.27
N TYR A 59 -5.80 -0.65 -1.45
CA TYR A 59 -5.04 0.59 -1.50
C TYR A 59 -4.56 0.96 -0.10
N TYR A 60 -3.32 1.36 0.02
CA TYR A 60 -2.75 1.96 1.20
C TYR A 60 -2.06 3.26 0.83
N GLY A 61 -2.44 4.37 1.43
CA GLY A 61 -1.85 5.66 1.11
C GLY A 61 -2.68 6.84 1.58
N GLU A 62 -2.40 7.97 0.97
CA GLU A 62 -3.02 9.24 1.28
C GLU A 62 -4.42 9.36 0.66
N PHE A 63 -5.33 9.97 1.40
CA PHE A 63 -6.69 10.26 0.96
C PHE A 63 -6.97 11.75 1.00
N GLN A 64 -7.67 12.24 -0.03
CA GLN A 64 -8.19 13.58 -0.08
C GLN A 64 -9.60 13.58 -0.65
N TYR A 65 -10.57 14.10 0.12
CA TYR A 65 -12.00 14.10 -0.23
C TYR A 65 -12.50 12.68 -0.60
N GLY A 66 -12.15 11.68 0.21
CA GLY A 66 -12.54 10.29 0.01
C GLY A 66 -11.95 9.61 -1.22
N ARG A 67 -10.89 10.16 -1.82
CA ARG A 67 -10.24 9.63 -3.01
C ARG A 67 -8.76 9.42 -2.77
N TYR A 68 -8.18 8.41 -3.41
CA TYR A 68 -6.74 8.20 -3.43
C TYR A 68 -6.05 9.46 -3.91
N HIS A 69 -5.01 9.89 -3.18
CA HIS A 69 -4.28 11.11 -3.44
C HIS A 69 -2.84 10.97 -2.97
N GLY A 70 -1.96 11.93 -3.30
CA GLY A 70 -0.59 11.93 -2.84
C GLY A 70 0.15 10.63 -3.16
N HIS A 71 0.82 10.03 -2.18
CA HIS A 71 1.52 8.76 -2.36
C HIS A 71 0.69 7.60 -1.87
N GLY A 72 0.74 6.49 -2.61
CA GLY A 72 0.05 5.28 -2.21
C GLY A 72 0.49 4.04 -2.99
N THR A 73 0.17 2.90 -2.42
CA THR A 73 0.34 1.58 -3.01
C THR A 73 -1.01 0.97 -3.28
N SER A 74 -1.14 0.28 -4.41
CA SER A 74 -2.32 -0.54 -4.67
C SER A 74 -1.94 -1.93 -5.18
N SER A 75 -2.85 -2.88 -4.99
CA SER A 75 -2.80 -4.18 -5.63
C SER A 75 -4.19 -4.60 -6.07
N ASN A 76 -4.27 -5.45 -7.10
CA ASN A 76 -5.52 -6.00 -7.61
C ASN A 76 -5.54 -7.53 -7.57
N ILE A 77 -6.69 -8.12 -7.83
CA ILE A 77 -6.89 -9.58 -7.84
C ILE A 77 -6.01 -10.30 -8.88
N ALA A 78 -5.60 -9.63 -9.95
CA ALA A 78 -4.71 -10.21 -10.95
C ALA A 78 -3.27 -10.35 -10.44
N GLY A 79 -2.92 -9.63 -9.35
CA GLY A 79 -1.58 -9.59 -8.78
C GLY A 79 -0.74 -8.42 -9.26
N ASP A 80 -1.33 -7.48 -10.02
CA ASP A 80 -0.64 -6.24 -10.35
C ASP A 80 -0.53 -5.36 -9.11
N LYS A 81 0.60 -4.68 -8.98
CA LYS A 81 0.88 -3.76 -7.87
C LYS A 81 1.38 -2.43 -8.40
N TYR A 82 0.92 -1.34 -7.81
CA TYR A 82 1.41 0.00 -8.14
C TYR A 82 1.92 0.70 -6.88
N ILE A 83 3.04 1.37 -6.99
CA ILE A 83 3.60 2.24 -5.96
C ILE A 83 3.91 3.58 -6.62
N GLY A 84 3.29 4.67 -6.15
CA GLY A 84 3.52 5.96 -6.76
C GLY A 84 2.54 7.05 -6.36
N GLN A 85 2.45 8.05 -7.20
CA GLN A 85 1.62 9.22 -6.98
C GLN A 85 0.20 9.02 -7.52
N TRP A 86 -0.76 9.57 -6.77
CA TRP A 86 -2.19 9.48 -7.03
C TRP A 86 -2.82 10.86 -7.02
N LYS A 87 -3.80 11.05 -7.86
CA LYS A 87 -4.59 12.29 -7.89
C LYS A 87 -6.04 11.98 -8.22
N LYS A 88 -6.94 12.37 -7.33
CA LYS A 88 -8.40 12.20 -7.51
C LYS A 88 -8.81 10.76 -7.84
N GLY A 89 -8.15 9.77 -7.25
CA GLY A 89 -8.45 8.35 -7.43
C GLY A 89 -7.74 7.67 -8.61
N GLN A 90 -6.84 8.37 -9.31
CA GLN A 90 -6.11 7.85 -10.47
C GLN A 90 -4.60 7.95 -10.26
N MET A 91 -3.83 7.04 -10.85
CA MET A 91 -2.38 7.14 -10.94
C MET A 91 -2.02 8.40 -11.73
N ASP A 92 -1.28 9.34 -11.12
CA ASP A 92 -0.96 10.63 -11.71
C ASP A 92 0.30 11.20 -11.05
N GLY A 93 1.38 11.31 -11.81
CA GLY A 93 2.73 11.64 -11.36
C GLY A 93 3.70 10.48 -11.53
N ASP A 94 4.74 10.43 -10.72
CA ASP A 94 5.76 9.38 -10.82
C ASP A 94 5.31 8.12 -10.06
N GLY A 95 5.60 6.95 -10.67
CA GLY A 95 5.24 5.67 -10.08
C GLY A 95 5.74 4.47 -10.85
N THR A 96 5.64 3.31 -10.20
CA THR A 96 6.08 2.02 -10.70
C THR A 96 4.94 1.02 -10.63
N MET A 97 4.62 0.41 -11.76
CA MET A 97 3.65 -0.68 -11.88
C MET A 97 4.39 -2.00 -12.07
N TRP A 98 4.13 -2.95 -11.21
CA TRP A 98 4.55 -4.34 -11.36
C TRP A 98 3.36 -5.17 -11.82
N PHE A 99 3.45 -5.75 -13.01
CA PHE A 99 2.43 -6.64 -13.53
C PHE A 99 2.61 -8.07 -13.02
N TRP A 100 1.54 -8.80 -12.86
CA TRP A 100 1.52 -10.18 -12.34
C TRP A 100 2.47 -11.15 -13.10
N HIS A 101 2.69 -10.90 -14.38
CA HIS A 101 3.57 -11.71 -15.22
C HIS A 101 5.06 -11.29 -15.14
N GLY A 102 5.38 -10.27 -14.34
CA GLY A 102 6.73 -9.84 -13.99
C GLY A 102 7.27 -8.67 -14.82
N GLU A 103 6.53 -8.13 -15.78
CA GLU A 103 6.88 -6.87 -16.45
C GLU A 103 6.75 -5.71 -15.46
N VAL A 104 7.61 -4.69 -15.58
CA VAL A 104 7.58 -3.49 -14.75
C VAL A 104 7.64 -2.24 -15.61
N TRP A 105 6.77 -1.29 -15.31
CA TRP A 105 6.77 0.03 -15.92
C TRP A 105 7.05 1.09 -14.87
N GLU A 106 8.18 1.76 -14.98
CA GLU A 106 8.59 2.84 -14.10
C GLU A 106 8.57 4.15 -14.86
N GLY A 107 7.98 5.20 -14.28
CA GLY A 107 7.96 6.52 -14.93
C GLY A 107 6.75 7.36 -14.59
N SER A 108 6.35 8.19 -15.53
CA SER A 108 5.28 9.17 -15.36
C SER A 108 3.93 8.63 -15.79
N TRP A 109 2.94 8.87 -14.95
CA TRP A 109 1.54 8.48 -15.14
C TRP A 109 0.64 9.70 -15.22
N ARG A 110 -0.43 9.62 -15.99
CA ARG A 110 -1.43 10.69 -16.09
C ARG A 110 -2.83 10.10 -16.27
N ASN A 111 -3.75 10.46 -15.40
CA ASN A 111 -5.14 9.98 -15.43
C ASN A 111 -5.24 8.44 -15.57
N GLY A 112 -4.46 7.71 -14.80
CA GLY A 112 -4.43 6.25 -14.79
C GLY A 112 -3.65 5.58 -15.93
N SER A 113 -3.07 6.36 -16.84
CA SER A 113 -2.33 5.84 -18.01
C SER A 113 -0.84 6.16 -17.91
N TRP A 114 0.01 5.20 -18.27
CA TRP A 114 1.44 5.40 -18.38
C TRP A 114 1.76 6.31 -19.59
N VAL A 115 2.62 7.31 -19.38
CA VAL A 115 2.95 8.34 -20.37
C VAL A 115 4.38 8.18 -20.90
N ASP A 116 5.35 8.07 -19.97
CA ASP A 116 6.77 8.05 -20.31
C ASP A 116 7.59 7.39 -19.19
N GLY A 117 8.74 6.82 -19.55
CA GLY A 117 9.67 6.18 -18.62
C GLY A 117 10.31 4.92 -19.20
N THR A 118 10.61 3.97 -18.34
CA THR A 118 11.26 2.70 -18.70
C THR A 118 10.33 1.52 -18.48
N LYS A 119 10.30 0.61 -19.46
CA LYS A 119 9.64 -0.69 -19.34
C LYS A 119 10.70 -1.77 -19.25
N TYR A 120 10.60 -2.59 -18.22
CA TYR A 120 11.52 -3.71 -17.98
C TYR A 120 10.79 -5.02 -18.23
N ASN A 121 11.38 -5.92 -18.99
CA ASN A 121 10.96 -7.31 -19.00
C ASN A 121 11.33 -7.97 -17.67
N LYS A 122 10.67 -9.07 -17.32
CA LYS A 122 10.84 -9.78 -16.04
C LYS A 122 12.30 -10.01 -15.63
N ASP A 123 13.15 -10.37 -16.57
CA ASP A 123 14.55 -10.72 -16.29
C ASP A 123 15.48 -9.47 -16.25
N GLU A 124 14.98 -8.32 -16.66
CA GLU A 124 15.73 -7.05 -16.77
C GLU A 124 15.41 -6.08 -15.63
N VAL A 125 14.45 -6.40 -14.77
CA VAL A 125 14.05 -5.51 -13.66
C VAL A 125 15.21 -5.30 -12.70
N PRO A 126 15.63 -4.04 -12.43
CA PRO A 126 16.67 -3.72 -11.47
C PRO A 126 16.36 -4.23 -10.06
N ALA A 127 17.41 -4.59 -9.30
CA ALA A 127 17.25 -5.19 -7.98
C ALA A 127 16.58 -4.25 -6.96
N ASP A 128 16.84 -2.97 -7.02
CA ASP A 128 16.23 -1.94 -6.17
C ASP A 128 14.72 -1.82 -6.43
N ILE A 129 14.29 -1.90 -7.68
CA ILE A 129 12.87 -1.93 -8.04
C ILE A 129 12.21 -3.24 -7.55
N ARG A 130 12.85 -4.40 -7.70
CA ARG A 130 12.33 -5.68 -7.19
C ARG A 130 12.05 -5.60 -5.70
N LEU A 131 12.97 -5.03 -4.93
CA LEU A 131 12.87 -4.92 -3.47
C LEU A 131 11.67 -4.07 -3.02
N LEU A 132 11.12 -3.20 -3.86
CA LEU A 132 9.90 -2.44 -3.54
C LEU A 132 8.66 -3.34 -3.44
N PHE A 133 8.64 -4.48 -4.14
CA PHE A 133 7.45 -5.33 -4.29
C PHE A 133 7.57 -6.71 -3.62
N GLU A 134 8.74 -7.07 -3.09
CA GLU A 134 8.99 -8.38 -2.44
C GLU A 134 8.68 -8.41 -0.93
N LYS A 135 8.11 -7.32 -0.39
CA LYS A 135 7.82 -7.18 1.05
C LYS A 135 6.37 -7.43 1.37
#